data_6dce2b57cfde2c417fb31941c53e050a
#
_entry.id   6dce2b57cfde2c417fb31941c53e050a
#
_cell.length_a   1.000
_cell.length_b   1.000
_cell.length_c   1.000
_cell.angle_alpha   90.00
_cell.angle_beta   90.00
_cell.angle_gamma   90.00
#
_symmetry.space_group_name_H-M   'P 1'
#
loop_
_entity.id
_entity.type
_entity.pdbx_description
1 polymer ?
#
loop_
_entity_poly.entity_id
_entity_poly.type
_entity_poly.pdbx_seq_one_letter_code
_entity_poly.pdbx_strand_id
1 'polypeptide(L)'
;EFGVLQPIVVRPRAGAAPGEPQYELIMGERRLRASKIAGLASIPAVVKVTADDAMLRDALLENLHRADLNPLEEASAYQQLLADFGITQEQLAQRIGRSRPQITNTIRLLQLPEGIQRRVAAGVLTAGHARAILSVGEAPAMERLADKIVNEDLSVRAAEAAAGKAAPPKARSAKPTAGRRQHHLDDLAERLGDKLNTRV
;
A
#
# COMPACT_ATOMS: atom_id res chain seq x y z
N GLU A 1 31.80 29.64 -3.74
CA GLU A 1 30.88 28.93 -2.83
C GLU A 1 29.45 29.20 -3.30
N PHE A 2 28.76 28.16 -3.82
CA PHE A 2 27.51 28.34 -4.56
C PHE A 2 26.25 28.34 -3.66
N GLY A 3 26.34 28.45 -2.35
CA GLY A 3 25.21 28.50 -1.45
C GLY A 3 24.20 27.35 -1.63
N VAL A 4 22.96 27.54 -1.16
CA VAL A 4 21.87 26.57 -1.32
C VAL A 4 21.16 26.84 -2.65
N LEU A 5 21.46 26.03 -3.69
CA LEU A 5 20.91 26.16 -5.05
C LEU A 5 19.40 25.89 -5.13
N GLN A 6 18.88 25.03 -4.28
CA GLN A 6 17.44 24.71 -4.23
C GLN A 6 16.83 25.16 -2.90
N PRO A 7 15.75 25.97 -2.89
CA PRO A 7 15.11 26.41 -1.67
C PRO A 7 14.50 25.24 -0.90
N ILE A 8 14.35 25.41 0.42
CA ILE A 8 13.49 24.56 1.23
C ILE A 8 12.03 24.98 1.04
N VAL A 9 11.09 24.10 1.40
CA VAL A 9 9.66 24.43 1.37
C VAL A 9 9.14 24.48 2.80
N VAL A 10 8.46 25.56 3.13
CA VAL A 10 7.91 25.81 4.47
C VAL A 10 6.45 26.25 4.38
N ARG A 11 5.70 26.06 5.49
CA ARG A 11 4.35 26.66 5.64
C ARG A 11 4.30 27.56 6.85
N PRO A 12 3.41 28.58 6.86
CA PRO A 12 3.11 29.34 8.06
C PRO A 12 2.53 28.41 9.14
N ARG A 13 3.00 28.54 10.37
CA ARG A 13 2.45 27.82 11.51
C ARG A 13 1.25 28.58 12.06
N ALA A 14 0.06 28.00 11.99
CA ALA A 14 -1.14 28.62 12.55
C ALA A 14 -1.02 28.70 14.08
N GLY A 15 -1.23 29.89 14.63
CA GLY A 15 -1.22 30.11 16.08
C GLY A 15 0.16 30.21 16.75
N ALA A 16 1.23 30.42 15.99
CA ALA A 16 2.56 30.63 16.57
C ALA A 16 2.58 31.90 17.44
N ALA A 17 3.05 31.78 18.69
CA ALA A 17 3.21 32.91 19.61
C ALA A 17 4.41 33.79 19.20
N PRO A 18 4.44 35.08 19.62
CA PRO A 18 5.61 35.91 19.43
C PRO A 18 6.87 35.28 20.05
N GLY A 19 7.90 35.02 19.22
CA GLY A 19 9.13 34.35 19.64
C GLY A 19 9.22 32.87 19.31
N GLU A 20 8.15 32.23 18.89
CA GLU A 20 8.16 30.86 18.36
C GLU A 20 8.46 30.84 16.85
N PRO A 21 8.93 29.68 16.31
CA PRO A 21 9.12 29.51 14.87
C PRO A 21 7.81 29.76 14.10
N GLN A 22 7.83 30.76 13.24
CA GLN A 22 6.69 31.21 12.43
C GLN A 22 6.36 30.23 11.29
N TYR A 23 7.31 29.37 10.93
CA TYR A 23 7.22 28.45 9.81
C TYR A 23 7.54 27.03 10.23
N GLU A 24 6.86 26.09 9.62
CA GLU A 24 7.09 24.65 9.74
C GLU A 24 7.68 24.12 8.43
N LEU A 25 8.71 23.28 8.53
CA LEU A 25 9.37 22.68 7.37
C LEU A 25 8.47 21.61 6.75
N ILE A 26 8.24 21.71 5.44
CA ILE A 26 7.54 20.72 4.64
C ILE A 26 8.56 19.81 3.95
N MET A 27 9.59 20.42 3.34
CA MET A 27 10.53 19.71 2.47
C MET A 27 11.91 20.35 2.54
N GLY A 28 12.96 19.49 2.50
CA GLY A 28 14.34 19.95 2.47
C GLY A 28 15.08 19.81 3.81
N GLU A 29 14.73 18.85 4.68
CA GLU A 29 15.33 18.59 5.98
C GLU A 29 16.88 18.48 5.90
N ARG A 30 17.41 17.74 4.91
CA ARG A 30 18.86 17.59 4.72
C ARG A 30 19.54 18.92 4.42
N ARG A 31 18.88 19.79 3.62
CA ARG A 31 19.38 21.14 3.28
C ARG A 31 19.34 22.04 4.50
N LEU A 32 18.26 22.01 5.28
CA LEU A 32 18.14 22.77 6.53
C LEU A 32 19.23 22.37 7.52
N ARG A 33 19.46 21.07 7.71
CA ARG A 33 20.55 20.56 8.58
C ARG A 33 21.92 20.98 8.10
N ALA A 34 22.20 20.82 6.80
CA ALA A 34 23.46 21.23 6.21
C ALA A 34 23.72 22.75 6.38
N SER A 35 22.69 23.57 6.18
CA SER A 35 22.77 25.02 6.37
C SER A 35 23.05 25.40 7.83
N LYS A 36 22.43 24.72 8.80
CA LYS A 36 22.69 24.91 10.23
C LYS A 36 24.15 24.54 10.59
N ILE A 37 24.63 23.41 10.06
CA ILE A 37 26.03 22.96 10.27
C ILE A 37 27.01 23.94 9.65
N ALA A 38 26.68 24.50 8.47
CA ALA A 38 27.48 25.51 7.77
C ALA A 38 27.40 26.91 8.42
N GLY A 39 26.61 27.11 9.48
CA GLY A 39 26.47 28.39 10.17
C GLY A 39 25.78 29.48 9.35
N LEU A 40 24.97 29.10 8.34
CA LEU A 40 24.26 30.10 7.52
C LEU A 40 23.15 30.77 8.35
N ALA A 41 23.13 32.11 8.37
CA ALA A 41 22.12 32.89 9.09
C ALA A 41 20.74 32.82 8.44
N SER A 42 20.66 32.56 7.14
CA SER A 42 19.41 32.42 6.39
C SER A 42 19.55 31.39 5.27
N ILE A 43 18.42 30.82 4.87
CA ILE A 43 18.32 29.87 3.78
C ILE A 43 17.12 30.25 2.88
N PRO A 44 17.25 30.19 1.55
CA PRO A 44 16.14 30.46 0.66
C PRO A 44 15.02 29.45 0.91
N ALA A 45 13.79 29.95 1.10
CA ALA A 45 12.62 29.16 1.37
C ALA A 45 11.45 29.59 0.47
N VAL A 46 10.68 28.62 -0.02
CA VAL A 46 9.39 28.84 -0.67
C VAL A 46 8.30 28.66 0.38
N VAL A 47 7.51 29.70 0.63
CA VAL A 47 6.38 29.63 1.55
C VAL A 47 5.17 29.15 0.77
N LYS A 48 4.68 27.95 1.10
CA LYS A 48 3.43 27.40 0.56
C LYS A 48 2.32 27.53 1.60
N VAL A 49 1.25 28.24 1.25
CA VAL A 49 -0.02 28.24 1.99
C VAL A 49 -0.89 27.18 1.37
N THR A 50 -0.68 25.93 1.76
CA THR A 50 -1.37 24.79 1.14
C THR A 50 -2.09 24.02 2.23
N ALA A 51 -3.33 23.59 1.97
CA ALA A 51 -4.05 22.68 2.85
C ALA A 51 -3.26 21.36 3.02
N ASP A 52 -3.34 20.74 4.20
CA ASP A 52 -2.59 19.51 4.55
C ASP A 52 -2.72 18.40 3.48
N ASP A 53 -3.87 18.34 2.80
CA ASP A 53 -4.15 17.38 1.75
C ASP A 53 -3.31 17.56 0.47
N ALA A 54 -3.06 18.81 0.07
CA ALA A 54 -2.24 19.08 -1.11
C ALA A 54 -0.74 18.92 -0.82
N MET A 55 -0.31 19.17 0.40
CA MET A 55 1.06 18.95 0.85
C MET A 55 1.40 17.45 0.90
N LEU A 56 0.48 16.65 1.42
CA LEU A 56 0.61 15.19 1.42
C LEU A 56 0.73 14.67 -0.01
N ARG A 57 -0.10 15.17 -0.92
CA ARG A 57 -0.08 14.79 -2.33
C ARG A 57 1.26 15.15 -2.99
N ASP A 58 1.78 16.35 -2.78
CA ASP A 58 3.03 16.82 -3.39
C ASP A 58 4.26 16.07 -2.83
N ALA A 59 4.31 15.84 -1.52
CA ALA A 59 5.38 15.06 -0.88
C ALA A 59 5.34 13.58 -1.30
N LEU A 60 4.14 13.01 -1.46
CA LEU A 60 3.90 11.68 -1.97
C LEU A 60 4.37 11.51 -3.41
N LEU A 61 3.95 12.45 -4.28
CA LEU A 61 4.27 12.41 -5.68
C LEU A 61 5.78 12.58 -5.91
N GLU A 62 6.47 13.42 -5.13
CA GLU A 62 7.93 13.56 -5.26
C GLU A 62 8.67 12.28 -4.85
N ASN A 63 8.27 11.67 -3.75
CA ASN A 63 8.94 10.46 -3.24
C ASN A 63 8.57 9.22 -4.08
N LEU A 64 7.34 9.16 -4.61
CA LEU A 64 6.83 8.09 -5.47
C LEU A 64 7.32 8.23 -6.93
N HIS A 65 7.60 9.45 -7.40
CA HIS A 65 8.17 9.74 -8.72
C HIS A 65 9.70 9.59 -8.78
N ARG A 66 10.34 9.13 -7.71
CA ARG A 66 11.68 8.55 -7.88
C ARG A 66 11.52 7.32 -8.75
N ALA A 67 11.94 7.44 -10.00
CA ALA A 67 11.65 6.53 -11.10
C ALA A 67 12.07 5.06 -10.91
N ASP A 68 12.63 4.67 -9.74
CA ASP A 68 13.23 3.37 -9.46
C ASP A 68 12.97 2.83 -8.04
N LEU A 69 11.82 3.15 -7.40
CA LEU A 69 11.50 2.51 -6.13
C LEU A 69 11.23 1.02 -6.34
N ASN A 70 11.94 0.18 -5.59
CA ASN A 70 11.61 -1.23 -5.55
C ASN A 70 10.26 -1.45 -4.81
N PRO A 71 9.57 -2.61 -5.03
CA PRO A 71 8.26 -2.86 -4.43
C PRO A 71 8.21 -2.78 -2.90
N LEU A 72 9.34 -3.02 -2.21
CA LEU A 72 9.41 -2.94 -0.74
C LEU A 72 9.60 -1.50 -0.26
N GLU A 73 10.34 -0.69 -1.00
CA GLU A 73 10.46 0.74 -0.73
C GLU A 73 9.11 1.44 -0.91
N GLU A 74 8.38 1.10 -1.97
CA GLU A 74 7.00 1.57 -2.18
C GLU A 74 6.08 1.15 -1.03
N ALA A 75 6.17 -0.10 -0.56
CA ALA A 75 5.40 -0.61 0.57
C ALA A 75 5.72 0.13 1.88
N SER A 76 7.00 0.36 2.16
CA SER A 76 7.46 1.11 3.34
C SER A 76 7.00 2.57 3.31
N ALA A 77 7.07 3.22 2.14
CA ALA A 77 6.59 4.57 1.96
C ALA A 77 5.07 4.67 2.23
N TYR A 78 4.27 3.74 1.70
CA TYR A 78 2.84 3.71 1.99
C TYR A 78 2.55 3.51 3.48
N GLN A 79 3.24 2.58 4.14
CA GLN A 79 3.04 2.32 5.56
C GLN A 79 3.38 3.55 6.40
N GLN A 80 4.49 4.22 6.08
CA GLN A 80 4.90 5.44 6.79
C GLN A 80 3.88 6.56 6.62
N LEU A 81 3.34 6.75 5.41
CA LEU A 81 2.32 7.75 5.14
C LEU A 81 1.02 7.52 5.91
N LEU A 82 0.58 6.25 5.99
CA LEU A 82 -0.58 5.91 6.80
C LEU A 82 -0.36 6.25 8.28
N ALA A 83 0.86 6.01 8.80
CA ALA A 83 1.23 6.29 10.18
C ALA A 83 1.37 7.80 10.46
N ASP A 84 2.11 8.52 9.61
CA ASP A 84 2.44 9.92 9.81
C ASP A 84 1.22 10.85 9.69
N PHE A 85 0.29 10.51 8.81
CA PHE A 85 -0.89 11.33 8.53
C PHE A 85 -2.19 10.77 9.14
N GLY A 86 -2.17 9.60 9.77
CA GLY A 86 -3.35 8.98 10.37
C GLY A 86 -4.48 8.69 9.39
N ILE A 87 -4.16 8.56 8.09
CA ILE A 87 -5.15 8.33 7.02
C ILE A 87 -5.38 6.84 6.78
N THR A 88 -6.54 6.51 6.21
CA THR A 88 -6.87 5.14 5.82
C THR A 88 -6.26 4.76 4.47
N GLN A 89 -6.10 3.45 4.21
CA GLN A 89 -5.65 2.97 2.90
C GLN A 89 -6.56 3.41 1.74
N GLU A 90 -7.85 3.57 2.01
CA GLU A 90 -8.83 4.10 1.07
C GLU A 90 -8.52 5.55 0.68
N GLN A 91 -8.32 6.40 1.70
CA GLN A 91 -7.97 7.80 1.50
C GLN A 91 -6.63 7.96 0.78
N LEU A 92 -5.62 7.13 1.13
CA LEU A 92 -4.36 7.11 0.42
C LEU A 92 -4.55 6.73 -1.04
N ALA A 93 -5.30 5.65 -1.32
CA ALA A 93 -5.57 5.17 -2.68
C ALA A 93 -6.21 6.25 -3.56
N GLN A 94 -7.22 6.95 -3.05
CA GLN A 94 -7.88 8.06 -3.75
C GLN A 94 -6.90 9.20 -4.06
N ARG A 95 -6.03 9.57 -3.10
CA ARG A 95 -5.09 10.69 -3.25
C ARG A 95 -3.99 10.42 -4.28
N ILE A 96 -3.50 9.19 -4.37
CA ILE A 96 -2.42 8.80 -5.30
C ILE A 96 -2.93 8.21 -6.62
N GLY A 97 -4.25 8.12 -6.83
CA GLY A 97 -4.84 7.56 -8.05
C GLY A 97 -4.60 6.05 -8.21
N ARG A 98 -4.45 5.32 -7.10
CA ARG A 98 -4.31 3.86 -7.07
C ARG A 98 -5.56 3.21 -6.50
N SER A 99 -5.76 1.92 -6.75
CA SER A 99 -6.84 1.18 -6.11
C SER A 99 -6.45 0.76 -4.68
N ARG A 100 -7.42 0.74 -3.75
CA ARG A 100 -7.20 0.24 -2.38
C ARG A 100 -6.58 -1.17 -2.36
N PRO A 101 -7.03 -2.15 -3.19
CA PRO A 101 -6.39 -3.46 -3.25
C PRO A 101 -4.90 -3.41 -3.64
N GLN A 102 -4.49 -2.48 -4.52
CA GLN A 102 -3.07 -2.29 -4.85
C GLN A 102 -2.28 -1.85 -3.63
N ILE A 103 -2.75 -0.82 -2.92
CA ILE A 103 -2.10 -0.34 -1.68
C ILE A 103 -1.97 -1.48 -0.65
N THR A 104 -3.07 -2.18 -0.38
CA THR A 104 -3.08 -3.31 0.57
C THR A 104 -2.09 -4.39 0.16
N ASN A 105 -2.06 -4.78 -1.11
CA ASN A 105 -1.16 -5.82 -1.62
C ASN A 105 0.31 -5.40 -1.57
N THR A 106 0.61 -4.13 -1.84
CA THR A 106 1.97 -3.59 -1.74
C THR A 106 2.44 -3.59 -0.29
N ILE A 107 1.65 -3.06 0.65
CA ILE A 107 2.00 -3.05 2.08
C ILE A 107 2.20 -4.47 2.63
N ARG A 108 1.40 -5.44 2.20
CA ARG A 108 1.56 -6.84 2.62
C ARG A 108 2.91 -7.45 2.25
N LEU A 109 3.65 -6.91 1.28
CA LEU A 109 4.98 -7.40 0.94
C LEU A 109 5.97 -7.29 2.10
N LEU A 110 5.75 -6.35 3.03
CA LEU A 110 6.56 -6.21 4.24
C LEU A 110 6.39 -7.38 5.24
N GLN A 111 5.36 -8.20 5.07
CA GLN A 111 5.12 -9.39 5.90
C GLN A 111 5.92 -10.62 5.44
N LEU A 112 6.64 -10.54 4.32
CA LEU A 112 7.50 -11.61 3.84
C LEU A 112 8.69 -11.82 4.78
N PRO A 113 9.19 -13.06 4.94
CA PRO A 113 10.46 -13.33 5.59
C PRO A 113 11.61 -12.51 4.96
N GLU A 114 12.56 -12.08 5.78
CA GLU A 114 13.65 -11.19 5.37
C GLU A 114 14.47 -11.71 4.18
N GLY A 115 14.71 -13.03 4.10
CA GLY A 115 15.39 -13.66 2.98
C GLY A 115 14.66 -13.48 1.64
N ILE A 116 13.33 -13.52 1.67
CA ILE A 116 12.48 -13.31 0.49
C ILE A 116 12.41 -11.83 0.15
N GLN A 117 12.31 -10.96 1.15
CA GLN A 117 12.34 -9.51 0.94
C GLN A 117 13.62 -9.08 0.20
N ARG A 118 14.78 -9.61 0.60
CA ARG A 118 16.06 -9.33 -0.08
C ARG A 118 16.03 -9.73 -1.56
N ARG A 119 15.42 -10.88 -1.90
CA ARG A 119 15.28 -11.34 -3.29
C ARG A 119 14.33 -10.46 -4.10
N VAL A 120 13.27 -9.94 -3.48
CA VAL A 120 12.35 -8.96 -4.11
C VAL A 120 13.06 -7.62 -4.33
N ALA A 121 13.79 -7.13 -3.34
CA ALA A 121 14.55 -5.90 -3.45
C ALA A 121 15.63 -5.97 -4.54
N ALA A 122 16.27 -7.14 -4.69
CA ALA A 122 17.27 -7.40 -5.74
C ALA A 122 16.65 -7.64 -7.13
N GLY A 123 15.32 -7.66 -7.27
CA GLY A 123 14.63 -7.92 -8.53
C GLY A 123 14.62 -9.38 -8.98
N VAL A 124 15.16 -10.31 -8.17
CA VAL A 124 15.13 -11.77 -8.44
C VAL A 124 13.70 -12.30 -8.41
N LEU A 125 12.89 -11.77 -7.51
CA LEU A 125 11.46 -12.07 -7.41
C LEU A 125 10.65 -10.80 -7.71
N THR A 126 9.67 -10.92 -8.60
CA THR A 126 8.76 -9.81 -8.90
C THR A 126 7.71 -9.62 -7.80
N ALA A 127 7.03 -8.46 -7.78
CA ALA A 127 5.89 -8.22 -6.89
C ALA A 127 4.76 -9.25 -7.06
N GLY A 128 4.61 -9.82 -8.26
CA GLY A 128 3.67 -10.91 -8.54
C GLY A 128 4.06 -12.21 -7.81
N HIS A 129 5.31 -12.61 -7.91
CA HIS A 129 5.86 -13.77 -7.20
C HIS A 129 5.73 -13.57 -5.68
N ALA A 130 6.06 -12.40 -5.16
CA ALA A 130 5.95 -12.06 -3.75
C ALA A 130 4.51 -12.21 -3.22
N ARG A 131 3.50 -11.80 -4.00
CA ARG A 131 2.07 -11.98 -3.65
C ARG A 131 1.66 -13.45 -3.64
N ALA A 132 2.13 -14.24 -4.63
CA ALA A 132 1.89 -15.69 -4.66
C ALA A 132 2.49 -16.38 -3.43
N ILE A 133 3.72 -16.03 -3.05
CA ILE A 133 4.41 -16.55 -1.86
C ILE A 133 3.64 -16.20 -0.59
N LEU A 134 3.19 -14.94 -0.42
CA LEU A 134 2.39 -14.52 0.74
C LEU A 134 1.09 -15.30 0.92
N SER A 135 0.51 -15.81 -0.17
CA SER A 135 -0.75 -16.56 -0.11
C SER A 135 -0.61 -17.92 0.60
N VAL A 136 0.60 -18.45 0.73
CA VAL A 136 0.89 -19.73 1.40
C VAL A 136 0.72 -19.63 2.91
N GLY A 137 1.06 -18.50 3.53
CA GLY A 137 0.77 -18.18 4.93
C GLY A 137 1.85 -18.61 5.92
N GLU A 138 2.58 -19.70 5.72
CA GLU A 138 3.60 -20.19 6.64
C GLU A 138 5.03 -19.89 6.16
N ALA A 139 5.86 -19.30 7.02
CA ALA A 139 7.22 -18.89 6.65
C ALA A 139 8.08 -20.03 6.02
N PRO A 140 8.12 -21.26 6.56
CA PRO A 140 8.89 -22.35 5.94
C PRO A 140 8.35 -22.76 4.55
N ALA A 141 7.04 -22.64 4.34
CA ALA A 141 6.43 -22.95 3.05
C ALA A 141 6.63 -21.80 2.04
N MET A 142 6.67 -20.55 2.51
CA MET A 142 7.03 -19.40 1.70
C MET A 142 8.47 -19.51 1.17
N GLU A 143 9.42 -19.91 2.02
CA GLU A 143 10.82 -20.10 1.62
C GLU A 143 10.96 -21.20 0.58
N ARG A 144 10.35 -22.37 0.80
CA ARG A 144 10.35 -23.47 -0.19
C ARG A 144 9.76 -23.04 -1.54
N LEU A 145 8.67 -22.29 -1.51
CA LEU A 145 8.06 -21.78 -2.75
C LEU A 145 8.95 -20.75 -3.43
N ALA A 146 9.59 -19.85 -2.68
CA ALA A 146 10.52 -18.86 -3.20
C ALA A 146 11.73 -19.54 -3.87
N ASP A 147 12.31 -20.57 -3.24
CA ASP A 147 13.41 -21.36 -3.81
C ASP A 147 12.97 -22.09 -5.08
N LYS A 148 11.77 -22.66 -5.07
CA LYS A 148 11.21 -23.32 -6.26
C LYS A 148 11.04 -22.36 -7.42
N ILE A 149 10.50 -21.15 -7.17
CA ILE A 149 10.31 -20.12 -8.19
C ILE A 149 11.64 -19.75 -8.83
N VAL A 150 12.69 -19.56 -8.03
CA VAL A 150 14.02 -19.17 -8.53
C VAL A 150 14.69 -20.31 -9.28
N ASN A 151 14.64 -21.54 -8.75
CA ASN A 151 15.33 -22.68 -9.33
C ASN A 151 14.68 -23.19 -10.64
N GLU A 152 13.36 -23.09 -10.75
CA GLU A 152 12.61 -23.57 -11.90
C GLU A 152 12.16 -22.42 -12.85
N ASP A 153 12.60 -21.19 -12.58
CA ASP A 153 12.21 -19.95 -13.32
C ASP A 153 10.72 -19.87 -13.58
N LEU A 154 9.92 -20.07 -12.52
CA LEU A 154 8.48 -20.12 -12.65
C LEU A 154 7.88 -18.75 -13.01
N SER A 155 6.97 -18.73 -13.93
CA SER A 155 6.13 -17.54 -14.16
C SER A 155 5.22 -17.24 -12.97
N VAL A 156 4.72 -16.00 -12.86
CA VAL A 156 3.79 -15.60 -11.78
C VAL A 156 2.57 -16.53 -11.70
N ARG A 157 1.99 -16.90 -12.86
CA ARG A 157 0.84 -17.83 -12.90
C ARG A 157 1.18 -19.23 -12.40
N ALA A 158 2.37 -19.73 -12.75
CA ALA A 158 2.85 -21.03 -12.26
C ALA A 158 3.12 -20.97 -10.76
N ALA A 159 3.67 -19.86 -10.25
CA ALA A 159 3.87 -19.63 -8.82
C ALA A 159 2.54 -19.56 -8.06
N GLU A 160 1.52 -18.88 -8.57
CA GLU A 160 0.18 -18.85 -7.99
C GLU A 160 -0.47 -20.25 -7.94
N ALA A 161 -0.33 -21.05 -9.01
CA ALA A 161 -0.81 -22.41 -9.05
C ALA A 161 -0.08 -23.33 -8.03
N ALA A 162 1.22 -23.14 -7.87
CA ALA A 162 2.03 -23.86 -6.88
C ALA A 162 1.64 -23.45 -5.44
N ALA A 163 1.43 -22.15 -5.20
CA ALA A 163 0.96 -21.63 -3.92
C ALA A 163 -0.42 -22.19 -3.54
N GLY A 164 -1.35 -22.28 -4.49
CA GLY A 164 -2.68 -22.86 -4.27
C GLY A 164 -2.64 -24.34 -3.86
N LYS A 165 -1.62 -25.09 -4.29
CA LYS A 165 -1.39 -26.49 -3.87
C LYS A 165 -0.69 -26.60 -2.51
N ALA A 166 0.10 -25.60 -2.13
CA ALA A 166 0.87 -25.56 -0.90
C ALA A 166 0.10 -24.93 0.28
N ALA A 167 -0.90 -24.11 -0.01
CA ALA A 167 -1.75 -23.51 1.01
C ALA A 167 -2.61 -24.60 1.70
N PRO A 168 -2.72 -24.59 3.04
CA PRO A 168 -3.67 -25.46 3.72
C PRO A 168 -5.07 -25.17 3.15
N PRO A 169 -5.93 -26.21 2.99
CA PRO A 169 -7.25 -26.00 2.43
C PRO A 169 -7.97 -24.96 3.28
N LYS A 170 -8.15 -23.75 2.74
CA LYS A 170 -9.05 -22.76 3.35
C LYS A 170 -10.34 -23.50 3.60
N ALA A 171 -10.76 -23.62 4.87
CA ALA A 171 -12.09 -24.10 5.20
C ALA A 171 -13.05 -23.33 4.29
N ARG A 172 -13.56 -24.02 3.28
CA ARG A 172 -14.60 -23.46 2.41
C ARG A 172 -15.70 -23.10 3.38
N SER A 173 -15.89 -21.78 3.61
CA SER A 173 -17.15 -21.32 4.18
C SER A 173 -18.21 -21.99 3.31
N ALA A 174 -18.95 -22.93 3.90
CA ALA A 174 -19.95 -23.67 3.18
C ALA A 174 -20.83 -22.62 2.47
N LYS A 175 -20.80 -22.60 1.15
CA LYS A 175 -21.82 -21.87 0.39
C LYS A 175 -23.13 -22.37 0.95
N PRO A 176 -24.04 -21.49 1.41
CA PRO A 176 -25.34 -21.95 1.85
C PRO A 176 -25.90 -22.80 0.73
N THR A 177 -26.12 -24.07 1.05
CA THR A 177 -26.63 -25.10 0.13
C THR A 177 -27.86 -24.53 -0.58
N ALA A 178 -27.86 -24.57 -1.89
CA ALA A 178 -28.94 -24.08 -2.76
C ALA A 178 -30.34 -24.61 -2.34
N GLY A 179 -30.41 -25.72 -1.58
CA GLY A 179 -31.61 -26.33 -1.08
C GLY A 179 -32.53 -25.42 -0.23
N ARG A 180 -32.02 -24.53 0.60
CA ARG A 180 -32.88 -23.64 1.40
C ARG A 180 -33.53 -22.52 0.60
N ARG A 181 -32.90 -22.05 -0.45
CA ARG A 181 -33.48 -21.02 -1.32
C ARG A 181 -34.51 -21.65 -2.28
N GLN A 182 -34.26 -22.85 -2.75
CA GLN A 182 -35.19 -23.58 -3.62
C GLN A 182 -36.47 -23.92 -2.86
N HIS A 183 -36.41 -24.49 -1.67
CA HIS A 183 -37.60 -24.76 -0.85
C HIS A 183 -38.42 -23.50 -0.53
N HIS A 184 -37.78 -22.36 -0.34
CA HIS A 184 -38.49 -21.10 -0.08
C HIS A 184 -39.16 -20.54 -1.33
N LEU A 185 -38.57 -20.74 -2.49
CA LEU A 185 -39.16 -20.36 -3.81
C LEU A 185 -40.30 -21.28 -4.20
N ASP A 186 -40.18 -22.58 -3.94
CA ASP A 186 -41.22 -23.57 -4.19
C ASP A 186 -42.43 -23.31 -3.28
N ASP A 187 -42.24 -23.01 -2.00
CA ASP A 187 -43.30 -22.65 -1.04
C ASP A 187 -44.00 -21.32 -1.42
N LEU A 188 -43.27 -20.36 -1.96
CA LEU A 188 -43.82 -19.11 -2.50
C LEU A 188 -44.60 -19.31 -3.79
N ALA A 189 -44.13 -20.18 -4.68
CA ALA A 189 -44.78 -20.50 -5.91
C ALA A 189 -46.11 -21.25 -5.69
N GLU A 190 -46.12 -22.19 -4.73
CA GLU A 190 -47.34 -22.90 -4.30
C GLU A 190 -48.38 -21.96 -3.69
N ARG A 191 -47.97 -21.05 -2.77
CA ARG A 191 -48.87 -20.04 -2.18
C ARG A 191 -49.41 -19.01 -3.17
N LEU A 192 -48.60 -18.67 -4.19
CA LEU A 192 -49.04 -17.81 -5.30
C LEU A 192 -50.00 -18.53 -6.24
N GLY A 193 -49.75 -19.80 -6.54
CA GLY A 193 -50.63 -20.65 -7.33
C GLY A 193 -51.98 -20.80 -6.71
N ASP A 194 -52.04 -21.05 -5.41
CA ASP A 194 -53.29 -21.17 -4.62
C ASP A 194 -54.10 -19.87 -4.59
N LYS A 195 -53.39 -18.70 -4.45
CA LYS A 195 -54.07 -17.39 -4.45
C LYS A 195 -54.57 -16.93 -5.78
N LEU A 196 -53.92 -17.29 -6.84
CA LEU A 196 -54.24 -16.86 -8.21
C LEU A 196 -55.05 -17.90 -8.98
N ASN A 197 -55.34 -19.06 -8.39
CA ASN A 197 -56.04 -20.19 -8.98
C ASN A 197 -55.44 -20.59 -10.36
N THR A 198 -54.14 -20.51 -10.45
CA THR A 198 -53.36 -20.80 -11.65
C THR A 198 -52.07 -21.53 -11.28
N ARG A 199 -51.59 -22.45 -12.14
CA ARG A 199 -50.29 -23.09 -11.95
C ARG A 199 -49.21 -22.13 -12.39
N VAL A 200 -48.30 -21.79 -11.49
CA VAL A 200 -47.08 -20.99 -11.74
C VAL A 200 -45.91 -21.92 -11.99
#